data_cfac922c01ab1b93dc5d2dd603ffe937
#
_entry.id   cfac922c01ab1b93dc5d2dd603ffe937
#
_cell.length_a   1.000
_cell.length_b   1.000
_cell.length_c   1.000
_cell.angle_alpha   90.00
_cell.angle_beta   90.00
_cell.angle_gamma   90.00
#
_symmetry.space_group_name_H-M   'P 1'
#
loop_
_entity.id
_entity.type
_entity.pdbx_description
1 polymer ?
#
loop_
_entity_poly.entity_id
_entity_poly.type
_entity_poly.pdbx_seq_one_letter_code
_entity_poly.pdbx_strand_id
1 'polypeptide(L)'
;VTEAVQYYYPVHHWSAWTAIETDDGVVNMERTCSICGKTETAKIPDPCIGDKYCAGGVFDDMPAADDWSHAGIDYCVLFGLMSGIGNDLFDPAGETTRAMLVSMLYRMAGEPDVSELPELSFEDVAPDAWYADAVRWAYANEVSVGVDDTHFAPDARLTRAQLVTMLYRVFGPEKGVRPRPIGGYEDWN
;
A
#
# COMPACT_ATOMS: atom_id res chain seq x y z
N VAL A 1 -10.65 -23.66 -21.62
CA VAL A 1 -10.57 -23.63 -20.14
C VAL A 1 -9.29 -22.92 -19.83
N THR A 2 -9.36 -21.61 -19.66
CA THR A 2 -8.26 -20.77 -19.22
C THR A 2 -8.05 -21.02 -17.73
N GLU A 3 -6.94 -21.65 -17.35
CA GLU A 3 -6.53 -21.71 -15.97
C GLU A 3 -6.32 -20.28 -15.49
N ALA A 4 -7.11 -19.89 -14.51
CA ALA A 4 -6.88 -18.63 -13.80
C ALA A 4 -5.48 -18.70 -13.21
N VAL A 5 -4.59 -17.81 -13.63
CA VAL A 5 -3.26 -17.65 -13.03
C VAL A 5 -3.51 -17.15 -11.62
N GLN A 6 -3.51 -18.08 -10.69
CA GLN A 6 -3.65 -17.78 -9.27
C GLN A 6 -2.32 -17.19 -8.83
N TYR A 7 -2.24 -15.85 -8.76
CA TYR A 7 -1.11 -15.17 -8.16
C TYR A 7 -1.07 -15.52 -6.67
N TYR A 8 -0.28 -16.52 -6.36
CA TYR A 8 0.06 -16.89 -5.00
C TYR A 8 1.00 -15.77 -4.49
N TYR A 9 0.45 -14.79 -3.80
CA TYR A 9 1.30 -13.97 -2.96
C TYR A 9 1.80 -14.88 -1.84
N PRO A 10 3.09 -15.15 -1.74
CA PRO A 10 3.59 -15.84 -0.58
C PRO A 10 3.32 -14.93 0.61
N VAL A 11 2.24 -15.22 1.33
CA VAL A 11 1.92 -14.49 2.55
C VAL A 11 3.02 -14.84 3.54
N HIS A 12 4.00 -13.96 3.64
CA HIS A 12 5.03 -14.09 4.62
C HIS A 12 4.46 -13.73 6.00
N HIS A 13 4.52 -14.66 6.93
CA HIS A 13 4.23 -14.39 8.32
C HIS A 13 5.51 -13.84 8.97
N TRP A 14 5.72 -12.56 8.81
CA TRP A 14 6.89 -11.89 9.32
C TRP A 14 6.86 -11.76 10.84
N SER A 15 8.01 -11.96 11.48
CA SER A 15 8.23 -11.53 12.86
C SER A 15 8.12 -10.00 12.96
N ALA A 16 8.07 -9.49 14.19
CA ALA A 16 8.37 -8.07 14.39
C ALA A 16 9.80 -7.76 13.88
N TRP A 17 10.02 -6.52 13.48
CA TRP A 17 11.36 -6.04 13.15
C TRP A 17 12.24 -6.05 14.39
N THR A 18 13.45 -6.56 14.25
CA THR A 18 14.46 -6.58 15.31
C THR A 18 15.68 -5.80 14.84
N ALA A 19 16.16 -4.89 15.65
CA ALA A 19 17.39 -4.16 15.34
C ALA A 19 18.59 -5.14 15.37
N ILE A 20 19.38 -5.14 14.27
CA ILE A 20 20.57 -6.00 14.16
C ILE A 20 21.87 -5.21 14.26
N GLU A 21 21.87 -3.94 13.86
CA GLU A 21 23.02 -3.05 13.92
C GLU A 21 22.55 -1.61 13.84
N THR A 22 23.31 -0.69 14.49
CA THR A 22 23.12 0.74 14.35
C THR A 22 24.42 1.35 13.86
N ASP A 23 24.37 2.07 12.73
CA ASP A 23 25.51 2.76 12.13
C ASP A 23 25.09 4.19 11.80
N ASP A 24 25.77 5.16 12.36
CA ASP A 24 25.60 6.61 12.12
C ASP A 24 24.13 7.11 12.07
N GLY A 25 23.26 6.59 12.95
CA GLY A 25 21.86 6.95 13.02
C GLY A 25 20.95 6.16 12.06
N VAL A 26 21.49 5.14 11.38
CA VAL A 26 20.73 4.20 10.58
C VAL A 26 20.58 2.89 11.34
N VAL A 27 19.36 2.51 11.66
CA VAL A 27 19.05 1.23 12.28
C VAL A 27 18.87 0.19 11.18
N ASN A 28 19.75 -0.81 11.13
CA ASN A 28 19.50 -1.99 10.33
C ASN A 28 18.51 -2.87 11.09
N MET A 29 17.42 -3.19 10.44
CA MET A 29 16.35 -4.03 10.98
C MET A 29 16.29 -5.33 10.20
N GLU A 30 16.00 -6.42 10.89
CA GLU A 30 15.73 -7.72 10.28
C GLU A 30 14.38 -8.24 10.75
N ARG A 31 13.70 -8.91 9.86
CA ARG A 31 12.54 -9.74 10.19
C ARG A 31 12.63 -11.07 9.46
N THR A 32 12.06 -12.09 10.06
CA THR A 32 12.07 -13.45 9.52
C THR A 32 10.65 -13.96 9.36
N CYS A 33 10.39 -14.57 8.22
CA CYS A 33 9.12 -15.25 8.00
C CYS A 33 9.08 -16.56 8.79
N SER A 34 8.08 -16.72 9.65
CA SER A 34 7.90 -17.92 10.48
C SER A 34 7.49 -19.17 9.66
N ILE A 35 7.01 -18.98 8.43
CA ILE A 35 6.55 -20.08 7.57
C ILE A 35 7.68 -20.62 6.70
N CYS A 36 8.41 -19.75 6.00
CA CYS A 36 9.40 -20.14 5.00
C CYS A 36 10.85 -19.87 5.42
N GLY A 37 11.09 -19.24 6.57
CA GLY A 37 12.42 -18.89 7.06
C GLY A 37 13.10 -17.76 6.28
N LYS A 38 12.44 -17.16 5.29
CA LYS A 38 13.01 -16.04 4.54
C LYS A 38 13.27 -14.88 5.48
N THR A 39 14.45 -14.32 5.42
CA THR A 39 14.81 -13.09 6.12
C THR A 39 14.69 -11.90 5.17
N GLU A 40 14.31 -10.77 5.72
CA GLU A 40 14.27 -9.48 5.04
C GLU A 40 14.97 -8.46 5.91
N THR A 41 15.91 -7.73 5.32
CA THR A 41 16.62 -6.65 6.00
C THR A 41 16.21 -5.32 5.40
N ALA A 42 15.92 -4.35 6.25
CA ALA A 42 15.66 -2.98 5.86
C ALA A 42 16.55 -2.04 6.68
N LYS A 43 17.11 -1.03 6.01
CA LYS A 43 17.67 0.12 6.69
C LYS A 43 16.50 1.05 6.94
N ILE A 44 16.02 1.03 8.18
CA ILE A 44 15.01 2.00 8.59
C ILE A 44 15.78 3.13 9.25
N PRO A 45 15.74 4.34 8.71
CA PRO A 45 16.22 5.52 9.45
C PRO A 45 15.51 5.53 10.79
N ASP A 46 16.26 5.74 11.86
CA ASP A 46 15.67 5.88 13.19
C ASP A 46 14.57 6.96 13.11
N PRO A 47 13.33 6.66 13.53
CA PRO A 47 12.22 7.57 13.27
C PRO A 47 12.56 8.95 13.81
N CYS A 48 12.88 9.84 12.89
CA CYS A 48 12.97 11.28 13.14
C CYS A 48 13.90 11.73 14.26
N ILE A 49 15.08 11.15 14.35
CA ILE A 49 16.17 11.78 15.09
C ILE A 49 16.72 12.93 14.21
N GLY A 50 15.97 14.03 14.20
CA GLY A 50 16.26 15.24 13.44
C GLY A 50 15.99 15.08 11.94
N ASP A 51 15.64 16.16 11.29
CA ASP A 51 15.15 16.31 9.90
C ASP A 51 15.98 15.63 8.81
N LYS A 52 17.12 15.07 9.14
CA LYS A 52 18.10 14.56 8.18
C LYS A 52 17.79 13.16 7.64
N TYR A 53 16.96 12.38 8.31
CA TYR A 53 16.69 10.98 7.95
C TYR A 53 15.21 10.61 7.82
N CYS A 54 14.33 11.58 7.90
CA CYS A 54 12.91 11.42 7.71
C CYS A 54 12.62 11.33 6.20
N ALA A 55 12.12 10.21 5.72
CA ALA A 55 11.79 10.03 4.30
C ALA A 55 10.69 11.00 3.84
N GLY A 56 9.75 11.33 4.74
CA GLY A 56 8.73 12.34 4.53
C GLY A 56 9.24 13.78 4.62
N GLY A 57 10.45 14.01 5.15
CA GLY A 57 11.05 15.34 5.29
C GLY A 57 11.39 16.06 3.98
N VAL A 58 11.12 15.42 2.85
CA VAL A 58 11.17 16.04 1.51
C VAL A 58 9.92 16.86 1.19
N PHE A 59 8.88 16.76 2.02
CA PHE A 59 7.62 17.49 1.85
C PHE A 59 7.53 18.68 2.78
N ASP A 60 7.15 19.83 2.22
CA ASP A 60 7.03 21.09 2.95
C ASP A 60 5.90 21.08 4.00
N ASP A 61 4.92 20.20 3.82
CA ASP A 61 3.73 20.03 4.68
C ASP A 61 3.80 18.81 5.58
N MET A 62 4.99 18.22 5.76
CA MET A 62 5.17 17.09 6.65
C MET A 62 4.78 17.45 8.09
N PRO A 63 3.90 16.68 8.74
CA PRO A 63 3.55 16.89 10.14
C PRO A 63 4.79 16.86 11.05
N ALA A 64 4.72 17.52 12.20
CA ALA A 64 5.80 17.50 13.18
C ALA A 64 6.10 16.08 13.68
N ALA A 65 7.33 15.82 14.11
CA ALA A 65 7.80 14.49 14.49
C ALA A 65 6.98 13.83 15.62
N ASP A 66 6.32 14.62 16.46
CA ASP A 66 5.43 14.17 17.55
C ASP A 66 3.96 14.04 17.12
N ASP A 67 3.62 14.35 15.86
CA ASP A 67 2.29 14.13 15.32
C ASP A 67 2.05 12.63 15.13
N TRP A 68 0.82 12.20 15.44
CA TRP A 68 0.41 10.79 15.35
C TRP A 68 0.52 10.19 13.96
N SER A 69 0.45 11.00 12.90
CA SER A 69 0.49 10.57 11.51
C SER A 69 1.91 10.50 10.94
N HIS A 70 2.85 11.23 11.55
CA HIS A 70 4.21 11.41 11.03
C HIS A 70 4.90 10.08 10.70
N ALA A 71 4.97 9.16 11.66
CA ALA A 71 5.63 7.87 11.48
C ALA A 71 4.98 7.01 10.37
N GLY A 72 3.66 7.13 10.22
CA GLY A 72 2.92 6.42 9.16
C GLY A 72 3.25 6.97 7.77
N ILE A 73 3.32 8.28 7.63
CA ILE A 73 3.70 8.95 6.38
C ILE A 73 5.12 8.58 6.02
N ASP A 74 6.05 8.72 6.97
CA ASP A 74 7.46 8.42 6.78
C ASP A 74 7.67 6.97 6.30
N TYR A 75 6.99 6.02 6.94
CA TYR A 75 6.99 4.62 6.54
C TYR A 75 6.48 4.43 5.10
N CYS A 76 5.34 5.01 4.76
CA CYS A 76 4.74 4.86 3.43
C CYS A 76 5.63 5.46 2.33
N VAL A 77 6.28 6.57 2.60
CA VAL A 77 7.21 7.22 1.67
C VAL A 77 8.50 6.41 1.55
N LEU A 78 9.08 5.98 2.67
CA LEU A 78 10.31 5.17 2.70
C LEU A 78 10.18 3.87 1.90
N PHE A 79 9.03 3.19 2.01
CA PHE A 79 8.77 1.95 1.30
C PHE A 79 8.12 2.14 -0.08
N GLY A 80 8.03 3.38 -0.55
CA GLY A 80 7.47 3.70 -1.86
C GLY A 80 5.98 3.36 -2.02
N LEU A 81 5.26 3.16 -0.91
CA LEU A 81 3.82 2.85 -0.94
C LEU A 81 3.01 4.08 -1.33
N MET A 82 3.43 5.25 -0.85
CA MET A 82 2.84 6.54 -1.17
C MET A 82 3.92 7.51 -1.62
N SER A 83 3.52 8.47 -2.44
CA SER A 83 4.33 9.61 -2.88
C SER A 83 3.54 10.88 -2.65
N GLY A 84 4.22 12.03 -2.70
CA GLY A 84 3.56 13.34 -2.65
C GLY A 84 2.62 13.58 -3.83
N ILE A 85 1.82 14.62 -3.70
CA ILE A 85 0.85 15.07 -4.70
C ILE A 85 1.45 16.04 -5.72
N GLY A 86 2.75 16.32 -5.62
CA GLY A 86 3.47 17.32 -6.42
C GLY A 86 3.76 18.60 -5.62
N ASN A 87 4.60 19.47 -6.19
CA ASN A 87 5.03 20.74 -5.57
C ASN A 87 5.61 20.54 -4.13
N ASP A 88 6.32 19.45 -3.91
CA ASP A 88 6.91 19.08 -2.62
C ASP A 88 5.89 18.98 -1.47
N LEU A 89 4.63 18.60 -1.80
CA LEU A 89 3.55 18.40 -0.84
C LEU A 89 3.12 16.93 -0.76
N PHE A 90 2.82 16.48 0.45
CA PHE A 90 2.22 15.17 0.73
C PHE A 90 0.69 15.24 0.88
N ASP A 91 0.18 16.37 1.35
CA ASP A 91 -1.23 16.63 1.69
C ASP A 91 -1.78 15.68 2.77
N PRO A 92 -1.24 15.71 4.01
CA PRO A 92 -1.62 14.78 5.08
C PRO A 92 -3.11 14.84 5.47
N ALA A 93 -3.77 15.96 5.22
CA ALA A 93 -5.19 16.16 5.48
C ALA A 93 -6.07 15.88 4.24
N GLY A 94 -5.45 15.56 3.12
CA GLY A 94 -6.13 15.32 1.86
C GLY A 94 -6.97 14.05 1.87
N GLU A 95 -7.94 14.01 0.99
CA GLU A 95 -8.81 12.85 0.84
C GLU A 95 -8.25 11.85 -0.15
N THR A 96 -8.29 10.58 0.21
CA THR A 96 -7.79 9.51 -0.66
C THR A 96 -8.79 9.21 -1.78
N THR A 97 -8.32 9.25 -3.03
CA THR A 97 -9.11 8.86 -4.21
C THR A 97 -9.02 7.36 -4.48
N ARG A 98 -9.89 6.88 -5.38
CA ARG A 98 -9.88 5.47 -5.82
C ARG A 98 -8.57 5.12 -6.51
N ALA A 99 -8.05 5.99 -7.38
CA ALA A 99 -6.76 5.80 -8.03
C ALA A 99 -5.61 5.71 -7.03
N MET A 100 -5.58 6.58 -6.01
CA MET A 100 -4.56 6.54 -4.96
C MET A 100 -4.56 5.21 -4.21
N LEU A 101 -5.74 4.71 -3.80
CA LEU A 101 -5.81 3.46 -3.07
C LEU A 101 -5.36 2.26 -3.92
N VAL A 102 -5.86 2.13 -5.17
CA VAL A 102 -5.45 0.99 -5.99
C VAL A 102 -3.97 1.02 -6.33
N SER A 103 -3.38 2.22 -6.51
CA SER A 103 -1.94 2.37 -6.73
C SER A 103 -1.12 1.96 -5.51
N MET A 104 -1.58 2.31 -4.30
CA MET A 104 -0.95 1.86 -3.07
C MET A 104 -1.03 0.32 -2.93
N LEU A 105 -2.19 -0.28 -3.20
CA LEU A 105 -2.37 -1.72 -3.15
C LEU A 105 -1.52 -2.45 -4.20
N TYR A 106 -1.39 -1.89 -5.41
CA TYR A 106 -0.54 -2.41 -6.48
C TYR A 106 0.93 -2.40 -6.08
N ARG A 107 1.42 -1.29 -5.49
CA ARG A 107 2.78 -1.20 -4.94
C ARG A 107 3.01 -2.18 -3.80
N MET A 108 2.05 -2.34 -2.90
CA MET A 108 2.11 -3.37 -1.84
C MET A 108 2.16 -4.79 -2.41
N ALA A 109 1.57 -5.01 -3.59
CA ALA A 109 1.65 -6.27 -4.31
C ALA A 109 3.00 -6.48 -5.03
N GLY A 110 3.91 -5.50 -4.99
CA GLY A 110 5.22 -5.55 -5.64
C GLY A 110 5.19 -5.15 -7.10
N GLU A 111 4.20 -4.38 -7.52
CA GLU A 111 4.04 -3.86 -8.90
C GLU A 111 4.19 -4.98 -9.96
N PRO A 112 3.34 -6.03 -9.90
CA PRO A 112 3.45 -7.13 -10.84
C PRO A 112 3.26 -6.66 -12.28
N ASP A 113 3.95 -7.32 -13.22
CA ASP A 113 3.81 -7.02 -14.64
C ASP A 113 2.36 -7.18 -15.10
N VAL A 114 1.85 -6.15 -15.73
CA VAL A 114 0.47 -6.10 -16.24
C VAL A 114 0.39 -6.21 -17.77
N SER A 115 1.52 -6.37 -18.46
CA SER A 115 1.59 -6.36 -19.93
C SER A 115 0.70 -7.41 -20.57
N GLU A 116 0.60 -8.59 -19.96
CA GLU A 116 -0.20 -9.71 -20.43
C GLU A 116 -1.66 -9.68 -19.95
N LEU A 117 -2.02 -8.72 -19.09
CA LEU A 117 -3.41 -8.58 -18.62
C LEU A 117 -4.28 -7.93 -19.71
N PRO A 118 -5.59 -8.21 -19.70
CA PRO A 118 -6.53 -7.57 -20.63
C PRO A 118 -6.45 -6.05 -20.58
N GLU A 119 -6.63 -5.40 -21.72
CA GLU A 119 -6.76 -3.96 -21.77
C GLU A 119 -8.05 -3.51 -21.06
N LEU A 120 -7.96 -2.32 -20.45
CA LEU A 120 -9.12 -1.72 -19.79
C LEU A 120 -10.08 -1.11 -20.83
N SER A 121 -11.37 -1.25 -20.55
CA SER A 121 -12.44 -0.60 -21.33
C SER A 121 -12.98 0.67 -20.67
N PHE A 122 -12.29 1.18 -19.61
CA PHE A 122 -12.74 2.38 -18.90
C PHE A 122 -12.41 3.63 -19.70
N GLU A 123 -13.43 4.43 -20.01
CA GLU A 123 -13.31 5.66 -20.79
C GLU A 123 -12.62 6.78 -20.01
N ASP A 124 -12.63 6.70 -18.67
CA ASP A 124 -12.07 7.68 -17.76
C ASP A 124 -10.67 7.29 -17.23
N VAL A 125 -10.03 6.28 -17.82
CA VAL A 125 -8.66 5.87 -17.50
C VAL A 125 -7.80 6.02 -18.74
N ALA A 126 -7.02 7.12 -18.80
CA ALA A 126 -6.08 7.30 -19.88
C ALA A 126 -4.96 6.24 -19.81
N PRO A 127 -4.51 5.67 -20.95
CA PRO A 127 -3.49 4.62 -20.97
C PRO A 127 -2.14 5.05 -20.37
N ASP A 128 -1.84 6.34 -20.39
CA ASP A 128 -0.62 6.95 -19.85
C ASP A 128 -0.82 7.59 -18.46
N ALA A 129 -1.98 7.38 -17.83
CA ALA A 129 -2.22 7.86 -16.49
C ALA A 129 -1.30 7.15 -15.49
N TRP A 130 -0.80 7.87 -14.49
CA TRP A 130 0.12 7.35 -13.47
C TRP A 130 -0.45 6.16 -12.69
N TYR A 131 -1.75 5.97 -12.71
CA TYR A 131 -2.49 4.89 -12.06
C TYR A 131 -2.98 3.80 -13.04
N ALA A 132 -2.70 3.90 -14.35
CA ALA A 132 -3.29 3.01 -15.34
C ALA A 132 -2.96 1.53 -15.08
N ASP A 133 -1.68 1.22 -14.82
CA ASP A 133 -1.23 -0.14 -14.52
C ASP A 133 -1.86 -0.68 -13.22
N ALA A 134 -1.97 0.18 -12.21
CA ALA A 134 -2.60 -0.18 -10.94
C ALA A 134 -4.10 -0.49 -11.11
N VAL A 135 -4.79 0.29 -11.94
CA VAL A 135 -6.21 0.03 -12.27
C VAL A 135 -6.36 -1.26 -13.05
N ARG A 136 -5.47 -1.51 -14.03
CA ARG A 136 -5.44 -2.74 -14.81
C ARG A 136 -5.23 -3.97 -13.93
N TRP A 137 -4.26 -3.90 -13.01
CA TRP A 137 -4.04 -4.92 -12.01
C TRP A 137 -5.24 -5.13 -11.08
N ALA A 138 -5.82 -4.03 -10.56
CA ALA A 138 -6.95 -4.09 -9.64
C ALA A 138 -8.20 -4.69 -10.29
N TYR A 139 -8.44 -4.38 -11.57
CA TYR A 139 -9.53 -4.94 -12.35
C TYR A 139 -9.33 -6.45 -12.58
N ALA A 140 -8.15 -6.86 -13.07
CA ALA A 140 -7.85 -8.26 -13.36
C ALA A 140 -7.88 -9.17 -12.11
N ASN A 141 -7.58 -8.61 -10.92
CA ASN A 141 -7.61 -9.32 -9.65
C ASN A 141 -8.91 -9.12 -8.86
N GLU A 142 -9.93 -8.52 -9.48
CA GLU A 142 -11.24 -8.26 -8.86
C GLU A 142 -11.16 -7.40 -7.58
N VAL A 143 -10.07 -6.68 -7.38
CA VAL A 143 -9.90 -5.73 -6.27
C VAL A 143 -10.85 -4.56 -6.42
N SER A 144 -10.97 -4.05 -7.65
CA SER A 144 -11.92 -3.00 -8.03
C SER A 144 -12.34 -3.18 -9.48
N VAL A 145 -13.63 -3.33 -9.73
CA VAL A 145 -14.20 -3.59 -11.06
C VAL A 145 -14.84 -2.36 -11.71
N GLY A 146 -14.54 -1.17 -11.20
CA GLY A 146 -15.16 0.07 -11.65
C GLY A 146 -16.39 0.47 -10.84
N VAL A 147 -17.02 1.56 -11.25
CA VAL A 147 -18.31 2.04 -10.72
C VAL A 147 -19.45 1.64 -11.64
N ASP A 148 -19.16 1.43 -12.91
CA ASP A 148 -20.01 0.83 -13.94
C ASP A 148 -19.13 0.14 -15.00
N ASP A 149 -19.73 -0.32 -16.11
CA ASP A 149 -19.06 -1.10 -17.16
C ASP A 149 -18.01 -0.28 -17.94
N THR A 150 -18.10 1.05 -17.91
CA THR A 150 -17.28 1.97 -18.71
C THR A 150 -16.49 2.98 -17.88
N HIS A 151 -16.72 3.06 -16.57
CA HIS A 151 -16.05 4.02 -15.70
C HIS A 151 -15.43 3.39 -14.47
N PHE A 152 -14.20 3.78 -14.19
CA PHE A 152 -13.47 3.45 -12.97
C PHE A 152 -13.70 4.49 -11.86
N ALA A 153 -13.90 5.74 -12.24
CA ALA A 153 -13.96 6.93 -11.37
C ALA A 153 -12.68 7.15 -10.55
N PRO A 154 -11.50 7.36 -11.19
CA PRO A 154 -10.19 7.42 -10.52
C PRO A 154 -10.12 8.53 -9.47
N ASP A 155 -10.71 9.68 -9.73
CA ASP A 155 -10.69 10.86 -8.86
C ASP A 155 -11.80 10.86 -7.79
N ALA A 156 -12.68 9.86 -7.82
CA ALA A 156 -13.75 9.77 -6.84
C ALA A 156 -13.17 9.45 -5.45
N ARG A 157 -13.67 10.16 -4.43
CA ARG A 157 -13.33 9.92 -3.04
C ARG A 157 -13.86 8.57 -2.59
N LEU A 158 -13.08 7.89 -1.77
CA LEU A 158 -13.46 6.60 -1.22
C LEU A 158 -14.35 6.74 0.02
N THR A 159 -15.44 5.99 0.03
CA THR A 159 -16.14 5.73 1.28
C THR A 159 -15.38 4.67 2.10
N ARG A 160 -15.59 4.67 3.43
CA ARG A 160 -15.02 3.62 4.30
C ARG A 160 -15.42 2.21 3.85
N ALA A 161 -16.65 2.02 3.36
CA ALA A 161 -17.12 0.74 2.87
C ALA A 161 -16.35 0.28 1.63
N GLN A 162 -16.08 1.18 0.68
CA GLN A 162 -15.26 0.88 -0.49
C GLN A 162 -13.83 0.53 -0.11
N LEU A 163 -13.22 1.31 0.79
CA LEU A 163 -11.87 1.06 1.31
C LEU A 163 -11.76 -0.36 1.90
N VAL A 164 -12.62 -0.70 2.87
CA VAL A 164 -12.53 -2.00 3.54
C VAL A 164 -12.85 -3.16 2.59
N THR A 165 -13.71 -2.95 1.58
CA THR A 165 -14.01 -3.96 0.57
C THR A 165 -12.79 -4.25 -0.29
N MET A 166 -12.07 -3.23 -0.76
CA MET A 166 -10.84 -3.41 -1.54
C MET A 166 -9.75 -4.09 -0.71
N LEU A 167 -9.56 -3.66 0.55
CA LEU A 167 -8.64 -4.32 1.48
C LEU A 167 -9.01 -5.80 1.70
N TYR A 168 -10.28 -6.10 1.89
CA TYR A 168 -10.75 -7.49 2.04
C TYR A 168 -10.45 -8.33 0.79
N ARG A 169 -10.64 -7.79 -0.40
CA ARG A 169 -10.37 -8.49 -1.66
C ARG A 169 -8.89 -8.79 -1.87
N VAL A 170 -8.01 -7.93 -1.36
CA VAL A 170 -6.56 -8.15 -1.42
C VAL A 170 -6.08 -9.06 -0.29
N PHE A 171 -6.53 -8.84 0.95
CA PHE A 171 -5.98 -9.46 2.16
C PHE A 171 -6.94 -10.40 2.88
N GLY A 172 -8.14 -10.63 2.36
CA GLY A 172 -9.15 -11.44 3.02
C GLY A 172 -8.75 -12.90 3.24
N PRO A 173 -9.51 -13.65 4.06
CA PRO A 173 -9.14 -15.02 4.49
C PRO A 173 -9.01 -16.01 3.32
N GLU A 174 -9.71 -15.76 2.23
CA GLU A 174 -9.61 -16.57 1.00
C GLU A 174 -8.24 -16.45 0.32
N LYS A 175 -7.52 -15.37 0.59
CA LYS A 175 -6.13 -15.14 0.14
C LYS A 175 -5.10 -15.65 1.15
N GLY A 176 -5.52 -16.35 2.20
CA GLY A 176 -4.62 -16.91 3.23
C GLY A 176 -4.19 -15.91 4.30
N VAL A 177 -4.61 -14.66 4.20
CA VAL A 177 -4.37 -13.64 5.24
C VAL A 177 -5.45 -13.76 6.31
N ARG A 178 -5.07 -14.15 7.52
CA ARG A 178 -5.95 -14.08 8.68
C ARG A 178 -5.62 -12.82 9.46
N PRO A 179 -6.44 -11.76 9.39
CA PRO A 179 -6.25 -10.60 10.24
C PRO A 179 -6.34 -11.06 11.70
N ARG A 180 -5.40 -10.58 12.52
CA ARG A 180 -5.46 -10.82 13.95
C ARG A 180 -6.69 -10.05 14.47
N PRO A 181 -7.63 -10.70 15.19
CA PRO A 181 -8.74 -9.97 15.81
C PRO A 181 -8.16 -8.89 16.72
N ILE A 182 -8.51 -7.64 16.44
CA ILE A 182 -8.20 -6.54 17.36
C ILE A 182 -9.21 -6.71 18.50
N GLY A 183 -8.77 -7.21 19.66
CA GLY A 183 -9.61 -7.35 20.82
C GLY A 183 -10.25 -6.02 21.20
N GLY A 184 -11.55 -6.02 21.52
CA GLY A 184 -12.25 -4.85 22.05
C GLY A 184 -13.39 -4.27 21.22
N TYR A 185 -13.73 -4.85 20.07
CA TYR A 185 -14.98 -4.52 19.39
C TYR A 185 -16.06 -5.51 19.87
N GLU A 186 -16.89 -5.07 20.81
CA GLU A 186 -18.06 -5.83 21.31
C GLU A 186 -19.26 -5.82 20.33
N ASP A 187 -19.13 -5.17 19.17
CA ASP A 187 -20.24 -4.83 18.26
C ASP A 187 -20.36 -5.79 17.07
N TRP A 188 -19.75 -6.99 17.14
CA TRP A 188 -19.93 -8.02 16.12
C TRP A 188 -21.08 -8.97 16.51
N ASN A 189 -22.32 -8.50 16.36
CA ASN A 189 -23.53 -9.34 16.31
C ASN A 189 -24.17 -9.27 14.93
#